data_db82a19fd522d5ca9f2e676907ccebce
#
_entry.id   db82a19fd522d5ca9f2e676907ccebce
#
_cell.length_a   1.000
_cell.length_b   1.000
_cell.length_c   1.000
_cell.angle_alpha   90.00
_cell.angle_beta   90.00
_cell.angle_gamma   90.00
#
_symmetry.space_group_name_H-M   'P 1'
#
loop_
_entity.id
_entity.type
_entity.pdbx_description
1 polymer ?
#
loop_
_entity_poly.entity_id
_entity_poly.type
_entity_poly.pdbx_seq_one_letter_code
_entity_poly.pdbx_strand_id
1 'polypeptide(L)'
;MGTTKEILELNSFKKLCLDVNQFVVDKLKCYEPSRTGSKVIHDPVWGSIEYSDWEMQIIDTPLFQRLRDISQVGLAMLTYPSARHSRFEHSLGVASASKLMCEKIQRNTPGFKIEDDIRNTIILAALLHDIGHCFYSHLSESIYGTQAFLDDLKKDINSLLLLKPKPHEILSFVIINTPAFEQFFIKHVDFPNKSNLKGSLFLDVGSMIIGANIQHGNIIRSFQTSIINGPFDADKLDYIKRDSLTAGLALQYDMERLFTKLRIHQEGCEHIIEQKLVIDLNGVTAIEELTFCKIMLFSYIYYHQKVLVSEAMVRDYAFGLCELGFFNKCSDFLKYTDSDILKLADSNSVVGHKPFPEYGELNLSELASNIRNRILPKRCFEISQNNIIIPDDSDKNMDYFVKPFLKATY
;
A
#
# COMPACT_ATOMS: atom_id res chain seq x y z
N MET A 1 24.79 -4.82 -8.83
CA MET A 1 23.37 -4.49 -8.69
C MET A 1 23.17 -3.06 -9.14
N GLY A 2 22.10 -2.79 -9.89
CA GLY A 2 21.72 -1.43 -10.26
C GLY A 2 21.31 -0.60 -9.05
N THR A 3 21.09 0.68 -9.27
CA THR A 3 20.68 1.63 -8.23
C THR A 3 19.27 2.15 -8.52
N THR A 4 18.56 2.59 -7.48
CA THR A 4 17.24 3.23 -7.65
C THR A 4 17.31 4.49 -8.49
N LYS A 5 18.46 5.17 -8.55
CA LYS A 5 18.68 6.31 -9.43
C LYS A 5 18.54 5.95 -10.91
N GLU A 6 18.98 4.75 -11.30
CA GLU A 6 18.88 4.27 -12.68
C GLU A 6 17.42 4.05 -13.09
N ILE A 7 16.50 3.78 -12.14
CA ILE A 7 15.05 3.67 -12.44
C ILE A 7 14.52 4.97 -13.06
N LEU A 8 14.95 6.14 -12.59
CA LEU A 8 14.49 7.43 -13.08
C LEU A 8 14.87 7.68 -14.56
N GLU A 9 15.90 6.98 -15.03
CA GLU A 9 16.36 7.09 -16.44
C GLU A 9 15.64 6.14 -17.39
N LEU A 10 14.90 5.16 -16.88
CA LEU A 10 14.17 4.18 -17.69
C LEU A 10 13.04 4.84 -18.49
N ASN A 11 12.84 4.36 -19.72
CA ASN A 11 11.74 4.85 -20.55
C ASN A 11 10.36 4.53 -19.98
N SER A 12 10.20 3.37 -19.33
CA SER A 12 8.97 2.96 -18.64
C SER A 12 8.65 3.93 -17.51
N PHE A 13 9.65 4.31 -16.67
CA PHE A 13 9.47 5.32 -15.63
C PHE A 13 9.07 6.68 -16.22
N LYS A 14 9.80 7.18 -17.23
CA LYS A 14 9.53 8.50 -17.85
C LYS A 14 8.11 8.59 -18.41
N LYS A 15 7.62 7.52 -19.05
CA LYS A 15 6.26 7.45 -19.60
C LYS A 15 5.20 7.45 -18.48
N LEU A 16 5.38 6.61 -17.45
CA LEU A 16 4.45 6.55 -16.34
C LEU A 16 4.49 7.83 -15.50
N CYS A 17 5.66 8.42 -15.29
CA CYS A 17 5.82 9.69 -14.61
C CYS A 17 5.11 10.83 -15.36
N LEU A 18 5.18 10.88 -16.69
CA LEU A 18 4.44 11.87 -17.48
C LEU A 18 2.93 11.73 -17.34
N ASP A 19 2.42 10.50 -17.33
CA ASP A 19 1.00 10.22 -17.12
C ASP A 19 0.55 10.67 -15.71
N VAL A 20 1.27 10.27 -14.66
CA VAL A 20 0.93 10.54 -13.28
C VAL A 20 1.16 12.00 -12.89
N ASN A 21 2.16 12.68 -13.47
CA ASN A 21 2.48 14.07 -13.16
C ASN A 21 1.29 15.01 -13.35
N GLN A 22 0.48 14.81 -14.39
CA GLN A 22 -0.69 15.66 -14.62
C GLN A 22 -1.73 15.49 -13.49
N PHE A 23 -1.94 14.27 -13.00
CA PHE A 23 -2.80 14.03 -11.84
C PHE A 23 -2.28 14.77 -10.60
N VAL A 24 -0.96 14.73 -10.34
CA VAL A 24 -0.33 15.43 -9.19
C VAL A 24 -0.49 16.94 -9.35
N VAL A 25 -0.26 17.50 -10.55
CA VAL A 25 -0.53 18.92 -10.84
C VAL A 25 -1.96 19.29 -10.50
N ASP A 26 -2.93 18.51 -10.98
CA ASP A 26 -4.36 18.80 -10.77
C ASP A 26 -4.77 18.78 -9.28
N LYS A 27 -4.11 17.94 -8.48
CA LYS A 27 -4.35 17.88 -7.03
C LYS A 27 -3.67 19.01 -6.26
N LEU A 28 -2.52 19.52 -6.71
CA LEU A 28 -1.70 20.44 -5.93
C LEU A 28 -1.70 21.89 -6.45
N LYS A 29 -2.08 22.17 -7.71
CA LYS A 29 -1.94 23.49 -8.37
C LYS A 29 -2.60 24.66 -7.64
N CYS A 30 -3.70 24.44 -6.94
CA CYS A 30 -4.46 25.49 -6.24
C CYS A 30 -4.36 25.34 -4.72
N TYR A 31 -3.49 24.49 -4.21
CA TYR A 31 -3.37 24.25 -2.79
C TYR A 31 -2.14 24.95 -2.22
N GLU A 32 -2.38 25.75 -1.19
CA GLU A 32 -1.35 26.37 -0.38
C GLU A 32 -1.51 25.92 1.07
N PRO A 33 -0.53 25.20 1.65
CA PRO A 33 -0.63 24.76 3.04
C PRO A 33 -0.73 25.94 4.00
N SER A 34 -1.61 25.86 4.97
CA SER A 34 -1.62 26.79 6.08
C SER A 34 -0.50 26.42 7.07
N ARG A 35 0.24 27.42 7.54
CA ARG A 35 1.20 27.23 8.65
C ARG A 35 0.43 27.23 9.96
N THR A 36 0.12 26.05 10.47
CA THR A 36 -0.73 25.90 11.67
C THR A 36 0.06 25.43 12.90
N GLY A 37 1.37 25.23 12.76
CA GLY A 37 2.19 24.59 13.77
C GLY A 37 1.93 23.10 13.91
N SER A 38 2.46 22.45 14.95
CA SER A 38 2.17 21.05 15.24
C SER A 38 0.70 20.84 15.61
N LYS A 39 0.15 19.67 15.24
CA LYS A 39 -1.20 19.26 15.61
C LYS A 39 -1.19 17.90 16.28
N VAL A 40 -2.08 17.72 17.26
CA VAL A 40 -2.33 16.41 17.87
C VAL A 40 -3.57 15.80 17.24
N ILE A 41 -3.41 14.59 16.69
CA ILE A 41 -4.51 13.80 16.13
C ILE A 41 -4.70 12.59 17.03
N HIS A 42 -5.94 12.33 17.44
CA HIS A 42 -6.25 11.14 18.24
C HIS A 42 -6.53 9.95 17.32
N ASP A 43 -5.84 8.84 17.57
CA ASP A 43 -5.94 7.59 16.82
C ASP A 43 -6.32 6.43 17.77
N PRO A 44 -7.27 5.56 17.39
CA PRO A 44 -7.72 4.49 18.28
C PRO A 44 -6.65 3.41 18.54
N VAL A 45 -5.64 3.31 17.68
CA VAL A 45 -4.53 2.32 17.81
C VAL A 45 -3.34 2.91 18.57
N TRP A 46 -2.96 4.16 18.24
CA TRP A 46 -1.72 4.80 18.70
C TRP A 46 -1.95 5.89 19.75
N GLY A 47 -3.21 6.20 20.08
CA GLY A 47 -3.55 7.27 21.03
C GLY A 47 -3.38 8.66 20.43
N SER A 48 -2.92 9.61 21.22
CA SER A 48 -2.71 10.99 20.79
C SER A 48 -1.34 11.13 20.13
N ILE A 49 -1.33 11.38 18.83
CA ILE A 49 -0.14 11.48 17.99
C ILE A 49 0.11 12.97 17.66
N GLU A 50 1.28 13.46 17.96
CA GLU A 50 1.72 14.79 17.53
C GLU A 50 2.38 14.71 16.14
N TYR A 51 1.89 15.56 15.24
CA TYR A 51 2.46 15.77 13.90
C TYR A 51 3.04 17.19 13.85
N SER A 52 4.30 17.30 13.44
CA SER A 52 5.00 18.57 13.24
C SER A 52 4.38 19.38 12.10
N ASP A 53 4.74 20.67 12.00
CA ASP A 53 4.20 21.55 10.95
C ASP A 53 4.46 21.01 9.54
N TRP A 54 5.68 20.54 9.25
CA TRP A 54 6.00 19.99 7.92
C TRP A 54 5.20 18.70 7.60
N GLU A 55 4.94 17.85 8.60
CA GLU A 55 4.11 16.66 8.43
C GLU A 55 2.66 17.06 8.10
N MET A 56 2.13 18.07 8.80
CA MET A 56 0.79 18.60 8.54
C MET A 56 0.69 19.25 7.16
N GLN A 57 1.73 19.91 6.68
CA GLN A 57 1.77 20.47 5.32
C GLN A 57 1.66 19.40 4.22
N ILE A 58 2.07 18.16 4.50
CA ILE A 58 1.85 17.00 3.62
C ILE A 58 0.47 16.38 3.84
N ILE A 59 0.11 16.13 5.11
CA ILE A 59 -1.14 15.47 5.49
C ILE A 59 -2.36 16.26 4.99
N ASP A 60 -2.33 17.59 5.07
CA ASP A 60 -3.45 18.45 4.65
C ASP A 60 -3.52 18.65 3.13
N THR A 61 -2.58 18.09 2.32
CA THR A 61 -2.67 18.20 0.86
C THR A 61 -3.87 17.43 0.30
N PRO A 62 -4.54 17.95 -0.75
CA PRO A 62 -5.60 17.19 -1.44
C PRO A 62 -5.14 15.83 -1.97
N LEU A 63 -3.85 15.70 -2.26
CA LEU A 63 -3.24 14.45 -2.69
C LEU A 63 -3.26 13.39 -1.57
N PHE A 64 -2.93 13.78 -0.33
CA PHE A 64 -2.95 12.89 0.83
C PHE A 64 -4.39 12.71 1.36
N GLN A 65 -5.19 13.79 1.41
CA GLN A 65 -6.58 13.75 1.90
C GLN A 65 -7.47 12.80 1.08
N ARG A 66 -7.15 12.55 -0.19
CA ARG A 66 -7.81 11.56 -1.04
C ARG A 66 -7.87 10.17 -0.38
N LEU A 67 -6.86 9.82 0.43
CA LEU A 67 -6.80 8.53 1.12
C LEU A 67 -7.94 8.31 2.12
N ARG A 68 -8.66 9.36 2.56
CA ARG A 68 -9.85 9.25 3.43
C ARG A 68 -10.99 8.49 2.77
N ASP A 69 -11.06 8.56 1.44
CA ASP A 69 -12.13 7.98 0.64
C ASP A 69 -11.70 6.67 -0.04
N ILE A 70 -10.58 6.09 0.42
CA ILE A 70 -10.07 4.78 0.00
C ILE A 70 -10.04 3.85 1.20
N SER A 71 -10.86 2.83 1.16
CA SER A 71 -10.99 1.81 2.20
C SER A 71 -9.70 1.00 2.36
N GLN A 72 -9.22 0.82 3.60
CA GLN A 72 -8.05 -0.02 3.91
C GLN A 72 -8.31 -1.48 3.56
N VAL A 73 -9.46 -2.00 3.96
CA VAL A 73 -9.84 -3.41 3.84
C VAL A 73 -10.91 -3.64 2.77
N GLY A 74 -10.95 -2.80 1.74
CA GLY A 74 -11.87 -2.94 0.62
C GLY A 74 -13.33 -3.02 1.04
N LEU A 75 -14.01 -4.11 0.67
CA LEU A 75 -15.42 -4.34 0.94
C LEU A 75 -15.70 -5.16 2.22
N ALA A 76 -14.70 -5.33 3.09
CA ALA A 76 -14.87 -6.06 4.35
C ALA A 76 -16.02 -5.49 5.22
N MET A 77 -16.34 -4.20 5.09
CA MET A 77 -17.46 -3.55 5.78
C MET A 77 -18.83 -4.17 5.45
N LEU A 78 -18.97 -4.88 4.35
CA LEU A 78 -20.20 -5.61 4.02
C LEU A 78 -20.42 -6.84 4.89
N THR A 79 -19.37 -7.29 5.57
CA THR A 79 -19.38 -8.44 6.50
C THR A 79 -19.10 -7.99 7.93
N TYR A 80 -18.14 -7.08 8.10
CA TYR A 80 -17.74 -6.47 9.38
C TYR A 80 -18.12 -4.98 9.37
N PRO A 81 -19.32 -4.59 9.83
CA PRO A 81 -19.88 -3.24 9.60
C PRO A 81 -19.02 -2.09 10.13
N SER A 82 -18.18 -2.34 11.14
CA SER A 82 -17.27 -1.36 11.74
C SER A 82 -15.91 -1.25 11.02
N ALA A 83 -15.57 -2.19 10.12
CA ALA A 83 -14.33 -2.17 9.34
C ALA A 83 -14.44 -1.16 8.18
N ARG A 84 -14.45 0.14 8.52
CA ARG A 84 -14.65 1.28 7.60
C ARG A 84 -13.49 2.26 7.59
N HIS A 85 -12.39 1.93 8.25
CA HIS A 85 -11.20 2.77 8.27
C HIS A 85 -10.57 2.87 6.88
N SER A 86 -9.95 4.00 6.64
CA SER A 86 -9.39 4.35 5.35
C SER A 86 -7.86 4.26 5.34
N ARG A 87 -7.28 4.36 4.15
CA ARG A 87 -5.83 4.50 3.98
C ARG A 87 -5.26 5.73 4.66
N PHE A 88 -6.09 6.73 4.91
CA PHE A 88 -5.68 7.93 5.61
C PHE A 88 -5.28 7.64 7.07
N GLU A 89 -6.16 7.01 7.86
CA GLU A 89 -5.87 6.67 9.25
C GLU A 89 -4.69 5.68 9.34
N HIS A 90 -4.63 4.75 8.41
CA HIS A 90 -3.52 3.80 8.31
C HIS A 90 -2.19 4.51 8.07
N SER A 91 -2.10 5.39 7.08
CA SER A 91 -0.85 6.13 6.78
C SER A 91 -0.39 6.99 7.96
N LEU A 92 -1.32 7.59 8.71
CA LEU A 92 -1.01 8.28 9.96
C LEU A 92 -0.44 7.32 11.00
N GLY A 93 -1.06 6.15 11.17
CA GLY A 93 -0.61 5.12 12.09
C GLY A 93 0.77 4.57 11.74
N VAL A 94 1.06 4.34 10.47
CA VAL A 94 2.39 3.90 9.98
C VAL A 94 3.47 4.94 10.30
N ALA A 95 3.16 6.22 10.13
CA ALA A 95 4.08 7.30 10.53
C ALA A 95 4.33 7.29 12.04
N SER A 96 3.30 7.07 12.87
CA SER A 96 3.44 6.94 14.32
C SER A 96 4.28 5.73 14.72
N ALA A 97 4.00 4.57 14.13
CA ALA A 97 4.79 3.35 14.34
C ALA A 97 6.26 3.56 13.99
N SER A 98 6.54 4.22 12.85
CA SER A 98 7.90 4.53 12.41
C SER A 98 8.64 5.47 13.35
N LYS A 99 7.97 6.50 13.89
CA LYS A 99 8.53 7.39 14.93
C LYS A 99 8.94 6.58 16.15
N LEU A 100 8.04 5.73 16.64
CA LEU A 100 8.29 4.88 17.81
C LEU A 100 9.38 3.86 17.55
N MET A 101 9.41 3.22 16.37
CA MET A 101 10.50 2.30 15.99
C MET A 101 11.87 3.01 16.02
N CYS A 102 11.99 4.20 15.42
CA CYS A 102 13.23 4.97 15.44
C CYS A 102 13.70 5.29 16.86
N GLU A 103 12.77 5.72 17.74
CA GLU A 103 13.06 5.99 19.15
C GLU A 103 13.58 4.74 19.87
N LYS A 104 12.86 3.64 19.76
CA LYS A 104 13.20 2.38 20.45
C LYS A 104 14.50 1.77 19.93
N ILE A 105 14.71 1.78 18.62
CA ILE A 105 15.97 1.31 17.99
C ILE A 105 17.16 2.10 18.57
N GLN A 106 17.08 3.42 18.60
CA GLN A 106 18.16 4.27 19.11
C GLN A 106 18.40 4.01 20.60
N ARG A 107 17.33 3.87 21.40
CA ARG A 107 17.42 3.56 22.82
C ARG A 107 18.03 2.19 23.09
N ASN A 108 17.70 1.19 22.27
CA ASN A 108 18.10 -0.19 22.48
C ASN A 108 19.49 -0.51 21.92
N THR A 109 20.07 0.34 21.06
CA THR A 109 21.35 0.15 20.42
C THR A 109 22.38 1.15 20.95
N PRO A 110 23.12 0.82 22.04
CA PRO A 110 24.12 1.72 22.61
C PRO A 110 25.17 2.16 21.59
N GLY A 111 25.44 3.46 21.52
CA GLY A 111 26.41 4.04 20.59
C GLY A 111 25.89 4.23 19.16
N PHE A 112 24.66 3.81 18.85
CA PHE A 112 24.03 4.08 17.56
C PHE A 112 23.10 5.30 17.67
N LYS A 113 23.20 6.19 16.71
CA LYS A 113 22.33 7.37 16.61
C LYS A 113 21.66 7.42 15.25
N ILE A 114 20.35 7.59 15.24
CA ILE A 114 19.59 7.93 14.03
C ILE A 114 19.58 9.45 13.93
N GLU A 115 20.28 9.98 12.93
CA GLU A 115 20.29 11.43 12.69
C GLU A 115 18.88 11.92 12.32
N ASP A 116 18.57 13.16 12.67
CA ASP A 116 17.23 13.73 12.48
C ASP A 116 16.81 13.74 11.01
N ASP A 117 17.74 13.94 10.08
CA ASP A 117 17.47 13.88 8.64
C ASP A 117 17.02 12.47 8.21
N ILE A 118 17.69 11.43 8.74
CA ILE A 118 17.33 10.03 8.49
C ILE A 118 15.96 9.72 9.07
N ARG A 119 15.71 10.14 10.31
CA ARG A 119 14.42 9.97 10.99
C ARG A 119 13.29 10.63 10.19
N ASN A 120 13.46 11.88 9.79
CA ASN A 120 12.46 12.63 9.03
C ASN A 120 12.22 12.00 7.66
N THR A 121 13.25 11.46 7.00
CA THR A 121 13.11 10.75 5.72
C THR A 121 12.30 9.46 5.89
N ILE A 122 12.51 8.70 6.97
CA ILE A 122 11.71 7.51 7.29
C ILE A 122 10.25 7.89 7.55
N ILE A 123 9.99 8.96 8.32
CA ILE A 123 8.63 9.44 8.60
C ILE A 123 7.93 9.90 7.32
N LEU A 124 8.64 10.59 6.44
CA LEU A 124 8.10 11.00 5.14
C LEU A 124 7.75 9.79 4.26
N ALA A 125 8.61 8.76 4.24
CA ALA A 125 8.32 7.51 3.55
C ALA A 125 7.09 6.80 4.14
N ALA A 126 6.97 6.76 5.47
CA ALA A 126 5.82 6.21 6.17
C ALA A 126 4.50 6.94 5.83
N LEU A 127 4.51 8.27 5.76
CA LEU A 127 3.33 9.04 5.33
C LEU A 127 2.94 8.74 3.87
N LEU A 128 3.92 8.61 2.98
CA LEU A 128 3.70 8.56 1.54
C LEU A 128 3.67 7.14 0.96
N HIS A 129 3.89 6.08 1.75
CA HIS A 129 4.02 4.71 1.23
C HIS A 129 2.77 4.26 0.46
N ASP A 130 1.60 4.65 0.90
CA ASP A 130 0.29 4.27 0.36
C ASP A 130 -0.36 5.30 -0.57
N ILE A 131 0.35 6.40 -0.89
CA ILE A 131 -0.22 7.50 -1.70
C ILE A 131 -0.60 7.06 -3.12
N GLY A 132 -0.03 5.96 -3.60
CA GLY A 132 -0.31 5.34 -4.89
C GLY A 132 -1.53 4.42 -4.92
N HIS A 133 -2.20 4.16 -3.79
CA HIS A 133 -3.41 3.34 -3.80
C HIS A 133 -4.56 4.00 -4.56
N CYS A 134 -5.28 3.16 -5.32
CA CYS A 134 -6.51 3.50 -6.02
C CYS A 134 -7.72 2.96 -5.25
N PHE A 135 -8.93 3.14 -5.81
CA PHE A 135 -10.19 2.70 -5.19
C PHE A 135 -10.14 1.22 -4.76
N TYR A 136 -10.75 0.94 -3.64
CA TYR A 136 -10.78 -0.39 -2.98
C TYR A 136 -9.41 -1.05 -2.82
N SER A 137 -8.34 -0.23 -2.70
CA SER A 137 -7.00 -0.69 -2.34
C SER A 137 -6.47 -1.81 -3.25
N HIS A 138 -6.09 -2.95 -2.68
CA HIS A 138 -5.50 -4.08 -3.41
C HIS A 138 -6.39 -4.69 -4.49
N LEU A 139 -7.71 -4.50 -4.40
CA LEU A 139 -8.63 -5.01 -5.40
C LEU A 139 -8.34 -4.41 -6.79
N SER A 140 -8.20 -3.09 -6.87
CA SER A 140 -7.93 -2.41 -8.13
C SER A 140 -6.55 -2.70 -8.71
N GLU A 141 -5.58 -3.16 -7.88
CA GLU A 141 -4.23 -3.52 -8.33
C GLU A 141 -4.23 -4.64 -9.37
N SER A 142 -5.18 -5.57 -9.28
CA SER A 142 -5.33 -6.65 -10.26
C SER A 142 -5.68 -6.12 -11.66
N ILE A 143 -6.16 -4.88 -11.75
CA ILE A 143 -6.60 -4.23 -12.98
C ILE A 143 -5.53 -3.25 -13.44
N TYR A 144 -5.24 -2.18 -12.65
CA TYR A 144 -4.28 -1.18 -13.10
C TYR A 144 -2.83 -1.69 -13.12
N GLY A 145 -2.52 -2.73 -12.33
CA GLY A 145 -1.21 -3.38 -12.35
C GLY A 145 -0.86 -4.06 -13.69
N THR A 146 -1.85 -4.31 -14.54
CA THR A 146 -1.67 -4.82 -15.90
C THR A 146 -1.56 -3.73 -16.96
N GLN A 147 -1.70 -2.45 -16.59
CA GLN A 147 -1.51 -1.34 -17.53
C GLN A 147 -0.06 -1.31 -18.03
N ALA A 148 0.09 -1.17 -19.35
CA ALA A 148 1.35 -1.42 -20.06
C ALA A 148 2.57 -0.72 -19.42
N PHE A 149 2.48 0.57 -19.12
CA PHE A 149 3.64 1.33 -18.60
C PHE A 149 3.99 0.94 -17.16
N LEU A 150 3.01 0.55 -16.35
CA LEU A 150 3.25 0.12 -14.98
C LEU A 150 3.85 -1.30 -14.96
N ASP A 151 3.32 -2.20 -15.79
CA ASP A 151 3.84 -3.57 -15.92
C ASP A 151 5.27 -3.57 -16.50
N ASP A 152 5.56 -2.71 -17.48
CA ASP A 152 6.90 -2.52 -18.02
C ASP A 152 7.86 -2.03 -16.93
N LEU A 153 7.48 -0.99 -16.16
CA LEU A 153 8.31 -0.48 -15.06
C LEU A 153 8.54 -1.54 -13.97
N LYS A 154 7.53 -2.33 -13.65
CA LYS A 154 7.66 -3.44 -12.70
C LYS A 154 8.68 -4.49 -13.17
N LYS A 155 8.66 -4.84 -14.45
CA LYS A 155 9.65 -5.75 -15.05
C LYS A 155 11.05 -5.16 -15.05
N ASP A 156 11.17 -3.88 -15.37
CA ASP A 156 12.44 -3.16 -15.37
C ASP A 156 13.05 -3.09 -13.96
N ILE A 157 12.24 -2.76 -12.94
CA ILE A 157 12.67 -2.76 -11.54
C ILE A 157 13.13 -4.15 -11.10
N ASN A 158 12.39 -5.20 -11.47
CA ASN A 158 12.79 -6.57 -11.15
C ASN A 158 14.11 -6.95 -11.84
N SER A 159 14.31 -6.55 -13.07
CA SER A 159 15.55 -6.83 -13.82
C SER A 159 16.75 -6.07 -13.24
N LEU A 160 16.55 -4.83 -12.78
CA LEU A 160 17.61 -3.95 -12.30
C LEU A 160 18.00 -4.24 -10.83
N LEU A 161 17.01 -4.46 -9.97
CA LEU A 161 17.18 -4.53 -8.51
C LEU A 161 16.83 -5.90 -7.91
N LEU A 162 16.28 -6.83 -8.70
CA LEU A 162 15.74 -8.12 -8.24
C LEU A 162 14.60 -7.96 -7.22
N LEU A 163 13.85 -6.85 -7.30
CA LEU A 163 12.71 -6.54 -6.45
C LEU A 163 11.40 -6.78 -7.19
N LYS A 164 10.35 -7.08 -6.44
CA LYS A 164 8.99 -7.28 -6.94
C LYS A 164 7.99 -6.38 -6.20
N PRO A 165 8.12 -5.05 -6.34
CA PRO A 165 7.22 -4.14 -5.66
C PRO A 165 5.78 -4.31 -6.16
N LYS A 166 4.82 -4.03 -5.28
CA LYS A 166 3.41 -4.05 -5.61
C LYS A 166 3.03 -2.85 -6.48
N PRO A 167 1.92 -2.92 -7.22
CA PRO A 167 1.49 -1.81 -8.09
C PRO A 167 1.34 -0.47 -7.38
N HIS A 168 0.76 -0.41 -6.17
CA HIS A 168 0.65 0.84 -5.40
C HIS A 168 2.02 1.37 -4.93
N GLU A 169 2.95 0.49 -4.56
CA GLU A 169 4.32 0.90 -4.17
C GLU A 169 5.04 1.57 -5.36
N ILE A 170 4.86 1.02 -6.58
CA ILE A 170 5.38 1.62 -7.80
C ILE A 170 4.72 2.98 -8.07
N LEU A 171 3.40 3.07 -7.95
CA LEU A 171 2.70 4.35 -8.14
C LEU A 171 3.08 5.37 -7.07
N SER A 172 3.26 4.97 -5.81
CA SER A 172 3.79 5.85 -4.75
C SER A 172 5.18 6.37 -5.10
N PHE A 173 6.09 5.46 -5.52
CA PHE A 173 7.43 5.83 -5.99
C PHE A 173 7.37 6.84 -7.15
N VAL A 174 6.49 6.63 -8.12
CA VAL A 174 6.34 7.53 -9.28
C VAL A 174 5.77 8.88 -8.84
N ILE A 175 4.70 8.91 -8.05
CA ILE A 175 4.05 10.16 -7.56
C ILE A 175 5.06 11.07 -6.88
N ILE A 176 5.85 10.55 -5.95
CA ILE A 176 6.81 11.36 -5.17
C ILE A 176 8.02 11.82 -5.99
N ASN A 177 8.32 11.14 -7.10
CA ASN A 177 9.38 11.51 -8.03
C ASN A 177 8.86 12.29 -9.26
N THR A 178 7.58 12.76 -9.25
CA THR A 178 7.08 13.66 -10.29
C THR A 178 7.62 15.07 -10.09
N PRO A 179 7.92 15.81 -11.18
CA PRO A 179 8.31 17.23 -11.10
C PRO A 179 7.29 18.08 -10.33
N ALA A 180 5.99 17.78 -10.45
CA ALA A 180 4.93 18.51 -9.76
C ALA A 180 5.00 18.34 -8.24
N PHE A 181 5.24 17.12 -7.75
CA PHE A 181 5.39 16.86 -6.32
C PHE A 181 6.66 17.50 -5.77
N GLU A 182 7.78 17.35 -6.47
CA GLU A 182 9.05 17.96 -6.09
C GLU A 182 8.94 19.49 -5.97
N GLN A 183 8.38 20.15 -6.98
CA GLN A 183 8.19 21.61 -7.00
C GLN A 183 7.27 22.05 -5.84
N PHE A 184 6.16 21.35 -5.61
CA PHE A 184 5.27 21.62 -4.50
C PHE A 184 6.01 21.51 -3.16
N PHE A 185 6.71 20.40 -2.94
CA PHE A 185 7.43 20.14 -1.70
C PHE A 185 8.52 21.20 -1.44
N ILE A 186 9.32 21.52 -2.45
CA ILE A 186 10.36 22.54 -2.34
C ILE A 186 9.76 23.91 -2.00
N LYS A 187 8.64 24.25 -2.58
CA LYS A 187 8.02 25.58 -2.39
C LYS A 187 7.26 25.70 -1.07
N HIS A 188 6.55 24.67 -0.67
CA HIS A 188 5.50 24.78 0.35
C HIS A 188 5.72 23.97 1.64
N VAL A 189 6.63 22.99 1.66
CA VAL A 189 6.85 22.15 2.83
C VAL A 189 8.08 22.62 3.58
N ASP A 190 7.94 22.95 4.85
CA ASP A 190 9.05 23.41 5.73
C ASP A 190 9.83 22.21 6.31
N PHE A 191 10.24 21.30 5.41
CA PHE A 191 10.99 20.10 5.80
C PHE A 191 12.35 20.49 6.41
N PRO A 192 12.75 19.90 7.56
CA PRO A 192 14.01 20.23 8.21
C PRO A 192 15.22 20.01 7.29
N ASN A 193 16.20 20.91 7.34
CA ASN A 193 17.44 20.86 6.54
C ASN A 193 17.24 20.78 5.02
N LYS A 194 16.10 21.26 4.51
CA LYS A 194 15.69 21.22 3.10
C LYS A 194 16.77 21.72 2.14
N SER A 195 17.60 22.69 2.53
CA SER A 195 18.71 23.22 1.72
C SER A 195 19.80 22.18 1.40
N ASN A 196 19.91 21.13 2.21
CA ASN A 196 20.90 20.06 2.05
C ASN A 196 20.37 18.88 1.22
N LEU A 197 19.08 18.88 0.85
CA LEU A 197 18.40 17.79 0.16
C LEU A 197 18.63 17.79 -1.36
N LYS A 198 19.90 17.83 -1.80
CA LYS A 198 20.26 17.80 -3.22
C LYS A 198 19.80 16.50 -3.88
N GLY A 199 18.54 16.45 -4.33
CA GLY A 199 18.06 15.43 -5.26
C GLY A 199 17.95 13.99 -4.75
N SER A 200 18.41 13.69 -3.52
CA SER A 200 18.38 12.31 -2.98
C SER A 200 17.15 12.01 -2.12
N LEU A 201 16.47 13.01 -1.54
CA LEU A 201 15.37 12.77 -0.58
C LEU A 201 14.26 11.90 -1.18
N PHE A 202 13.71 12.32 -2.33
CA PHE A 202 12.59 11.58 -2.94
C PHE A 202 13.02 10.22 -3.46
N LEU A 203 14.29 10.10 -3.86
CA LEU A 203 14.87 8.83 -4.24
C LEU A 203 15.01 7.89 -3.03
N ASP A 204 15.48 8.39 -1.88
CA ASP A 204 15.61 7.62 -0.64
C ASP A 204 14.22 7.21 -0.10
N VAL A 205 13.25 8.14 -0.07
CA VAL A 205 11.86 7.87 0.28
C VAL A 205 11.26 6.79 -0.63
N GLY A 206 11.41 6.95 -1.94
CA GLY A 206 10.92 5.99 -2.91
C GLY A 206 11.61 4.63 -2.82
N SER A 207 12.92 4.61 -2.54
CA SER A 207 13.68 3.38 -2.32
C SER A 207 13.11 2.57 -1.15
N MET A 208 12.82 3.23 -0.02
CA MET A 208 12.19 2.57 1.12
C MET A 208 10.83 1.96 0.75
N ILE A 209 10.01 2.68 -0.01
CA ILE A 209 8.66 2.24 -0.41
C ILE A 209 8.72 0.98 -1.29
N ILE A 210 9.59 0.97 -2.30
CA ILE A 210 9.72 -0.21 -3.21
C ILE A 210 10.59 -1.34 -2.65
N GLY A 211 11.09 -1.22 -1.42
CA GLY A 211 11.91 -2.23 -0.76
C GLY A 211 13.38 -2.24 -1.19
N ALA A 212 13.90 -1.16 -1.79
CA ALA A 212 15.29 -1.04 -2.16
C ALA A 212 16.16 -0.51 -1.00
N ASN A 213 17.36 -1.07 -0.84
CA ASN A 213 18.30 -0.58 0.16
C ASN A 213 18.88 0.79 -0.22
N ILE A 214 19.08 1.63 0.78
CA ILE A 214 19.66 2.96 0.63
C ILE A 214 21.16 2.85 0.91
N GLN A 215 21.97 3.34 -0.02
CA GLN A 215 23.43 3.39 0.11
C GLN A 215 23.93 4.82 -0.06
N HIS A 216 24.65 5.32 0.94
CA HIS A 216 25.36 6.60 0.88
C HIS A 216 26.85 6.36 1.19
N GLY A 217 27.68 6.52 0.17
CA GLY A 217 29.11 6.20 0.26
C GLY A 217 29.32 4.71 0.53
N ASN A 218 30.02 4.40 1.61
CA ASN A 218 30.32 3.04 2.04
C ASN A 218 29.32 2.47 3.10
N ILE A 219 28.22 3.16 3.37
CA ILE A 219 27.20 2.71 4.34
C ILE A 219 25.93 2.33 3.63
N ILE A 220 25.48 1.08 3.80
CA ILE A 220 24.17 0.58 3.40
C ILE A 220 23.26 0.63 4.64
N ARG A 221 22.13 1.35 4.53
CA ARG A 221 21.18 1.54 5.62
C ARG A 221 19.92 0.71 5.40
N SER A 222 20.07 -0.62 5.37
CA SER A 222 18.94 -1.55 5.16
C SER A 222 17.86 -1.41 6.24
N PHE A 223 18.20 -0.92 7.44
CA PHE A 223 17.24 -0.71 8.52
C PHE A 223 16.15 0.31 8.16
N GLN A 224 16.48 1.35 7.37
CA GLN A 224 15.50 2.35 6.95
C GLN A 224 14.41 1.71 6.09
N THR A 225 14.83 0.93 5.09
CA THR A 225 13.91 0.16 4.25
C THR A 225 13.12 -0.85 5.07
N SER A 226 13.77 -1.54 6.02
CA SER A 226 13.11 -2.54 6.87
C SER A 226 12.05 -1.96 7.81
N ILE A 227 12.12 -0.67 8.16
CA ILE A 227 11.08 0.01 8.95
C ILE A 227 9.82 0.23 8.10
N ILE A 228 9.95 0.45 6.79
CA ILE A 228 8.84 0.79 5.87
C ILE A 228 8.34 -0.42 5.09
N ASN A 229 9.27 -1.25 4.61
CA ASN A 229 8.97 -2.42 3.77
C ASN A 229 9.90 -3.58 4.20
N GLY A 230 9.55 -4.22 5.29
CA GLY A 230 10.33 -5.29 5.92
C GLY A 230 9.44 -6.42 6.45
N PRO A 231 10.03 -7.43 7.10
CA PRO A 231 9.27 -8.56 7.66
C PRO A 231 8.31 -8.15 8.79
N PHE A 232 8.70 -7.19 9.62
CA PHE A 232 7.94 -6.64 10.76
C PHE A 232 8.02 -5.10 10.76
N ASP A 233 7.65 -4.52 9.61
CA ASP A 233 7.65 -3.08 9.36
C ASP A 233 6.51 -2.34 10.05
N ALA A 234 6.59 -1.02 10.00
CA ALA A 234 5.58 -0.12 10.59
C ALA A 234 4.20 -0.30 9.95
N ASP A 235 4.13 -0.64 8.64
CA ASP A 235 2.91 -0.95 7.92
C ASP A 235 2.20 -2.15 8.56
N LYS A 236 2.91 -3.27 8.76
CA LYS A 236 2.37 -4.48 9.39
C LYS A 236 1.94 -4.25 10.84
N LEU A 237 2.74 -3.49 11.60
CA LEU A 237 2.42 -3.16 12.98
C LEU A 237 1.13 -2.34 13.10
N ASP A 238 0.87 -1.45 12.16
CA ASP A 238 -0.38 -0.70 12.15
C ASP A 238 -1.56 -1.54 11.69
N TYR A 239 -1.51 -2.10 10.44
CA TYR A 239 -2.72 -2.71 9.90
C TYR A 239 -3.16 -3.95 10.68
N ILE A 240 -2.25 -4.78 11.21
CA ILE A 240 -2.65 -5.96 11.99
C ILE A 240 -3.46 -5.53 13.22
N LYS A 241 -3.06 -4.48 13.90
CA LYS A 241 -3.77 -3.98 15.07
C LYS A 241 -5.03 -3.20 14.71
N ARG A 242 -4.96 -2.35 13.68
CA ARG A 242 -6.07 -1.50 13.22
C ARG A 242 -7.21 -2.33 12.65
N ASP A 243 -6.91 -3.25 11.75
CA ASP A 243 -7.92 -4.10 11.12
C ASP A 243 -8.57 -5.03 12.14
N SER A 244 -7.79 -5.58 13.10
CA SER A 244 -8.33 -6.36 14.21
C SER A 244 -9.31 -5.55 15.05
N LEU A 245 -8.90 -4.35 15.45
CA LEU A 245 -9.70 -3.46 16.29
C LEU A 245 -11.01 -3.06 15.59
N THR A 246 -10.91 -2.63 14.34
CA THR A 246 -12.07 -2.14 13.58
C THR A 246 -13.02 -3.26 13.16
N ALA A 247 -12.51 -4.47 12.93
CA ALA A 247 -13.34 -5.64 12.68
C ALA A 247 -13.94 -6.25 13.96
N GLY A 248 -13.55 -5.77 15.15
CA GLY A 248 -14.01 -6.31 16.44
C GLY A 248 -13.40 -7.68 16.76
N LEU A 249 -12.22 -7.98 16.24
CA LEU A 249 -11.50 -9.23 16.51
C LEU A 249 -10.56 -9.07 17.71
N ALA A 250 -10.57 -10.05 18.60
CA ALA A 250 -9.68 -10.06 19.78
C ALA A 250 -8.28 -10.61 19.44
N LEU A 251 -7.65 -10.05 18.40
CA LEU A 251 -6.29 -10.40 18.03
C LEU A 251 -5.32 -9.39 18.64
N GLN A 252 -4.39 -9.89 19.44
CA GLN A 252 -3.39 -9.07 20.12
C GLN A 252 -2.02 -9.74 20.04
N TYR A 253 -0.97 -8.92 19.96
CA TYR A 253 0.42 -9.31 20.06
C TYR A 253 1.16 -8.35 21.00
N ASP A 254 2.24 -8.80 21.63
CA ASP A 254 3.03 -8.00 22.56
C ASP A 254 3.91 -6.99 21.83
N MET A 255 3.30 -5.86 21.43
CA MET A 255 3.97 -4.77 20.73
C MET A 255 5.09 -4.14 21.58
N GLU A 256 4.87 -3.96 22.89
CA GLU A 256 5.89 -3.37 23.77
C GLU A 256 7.14 -4.26 23.85
N ARG A 257 6.95 -5.56 23.96
CA ARG A 257 8.05 -6.51 23.93
C ARG A 257 8.80 -6.47 22.60
N LEU A 258 8.08 -6.44 21.47
CA LEU A 258 8.68 -6.31 20.16
C LEU A 258 9.56 -5.05 20.10
N PHE A 259 9.04 -3.88 20.47
CA PHE A 259 9.77 -2.62 20.44
C PHE A 259 11.00 -2.61 21.36
N THR A 260 10.93 -3.24 22.53
CA THR A 260 12.09 -3.31 23.46
C THR A 260 13.23 -4.20 22.95
N LYS A 261 12.97 -5.00 21.90
CA LYS A 261 13.94 -5.96 21.34
C LYS A 261 14.49 -5.56 19.97
N LEU A 262 13.98 -4.49 19.36
CA LEU A 262 14.51 -3.95 18.12
C LEU A 262 15.89 -3.33 18.33
N ARG A 263 16.85 -3.68 17.48
CA ARG A 263 18.23 -3.15 17.51
C ARG A 263 18.77 -2.98 16.09
N ILE A 264 19.89 -2.24 15.99
CA ILE A 264 20.70 -2.23 14.78
C ILE A 264 21.90 -3.15 14.98
N HIS A 265 22.09 -4.03 14.04
CA HIS A 265 23.31 -4.80 13.86
C HIS A 265 24.12 -4.18 12.72
N GLN A 266 25.41 -3.94 12.98
CA GLN A 266 26.34 -3.45 11.96
C GLN A 266 27.24 -4.60 11.56
N GLU A 267 27.25 -4.93 10.28
CA GLU A 267 28.15 -5.94 9.72
C GLU A 267 28.86 -5.38 8.49
N GLY A 268 30.01 -5.92 8.18
CA GLY A 268 30.79 -5.55 7.01
C GLY A 268 32.28 -5.58 7.24
N CYS A 269 33.03 -5.18 6.22
CA CYS A 269 34.49 -5.07 6.23
C CYS A 269 34.87 -3.58 6.02
N GLU A 270 36.17 -3.29 5.98
CA GLU A 270 36.75 -1.92 5.89
C GLU A 270 36.17 -1.05 4.77
N HIS A 271 35.55 -1.66 3.74
CA HIS A 271 35.07 -0.92 2.56
C HIS A 271 33.54 -0.71 2.52
N ILE A 272 32.73 -1.57 3.14
CA ILE A 272 31.27 -1.45 3.15
C ILE A 272 30.74 -1.91 4.51
N ILE A 273 29.92 -1.06 5.14
CA ILE A 273 29.22 -1.35 6.40
C ILE A 273 27.71 -1.40 6.09
N GLU A 274 27.07 -2.48 6.47
CA GLU A 274 25.61 -2.59 6.40
C GLU A 274 25.01 -2.46 7.81
N GLN A 275 23.99 -1.62 7.93
CA GLN A 275 23.21 -1.36 9.14
C GLN A 275 21.85 -2.05 9.00
N LYS A 276 21.67 -3.20 9.66
CA LYS A 276 20.48 -4.05 9.59
C LYS A 276 19.58 -3.86 10.79
N LEU A 277 18.27 -3.80 10.57
CA LEU A 277 17.29 -3.95 11.63
C LEU A 277 17.20 -5.42 12.04
N VAL A 278 17.44 -5.68 13.32
CA VAL A 278 17.38 -7.02 13.90
C VAL A 278 16.54 -7.01 15.17
N ILE A 279 16.12 -8.20 15.60
CA ILE A 279 15.47 -8.39 16.88
C ILE A 279 16.31 -9.33 17.77
N ASP A 280 16.41 -9.02 19.05
CA ASP A 280 17.05 -9.92 20.02
C ASP A 280 16.29 -11.25 20.06
N LEU A 281 17.01 -12.35 20.29
CA LEU A 281 16.43 -13.71 20.37
C LEU A 281 15.23 -13.79 21.33
N ASN A 282 15.29 -13.08 22.44
CA ASN A 282 14.21 -13.02 23.44
C ASN A 282 12.95 -12.27 22.94
N GLY A 283 13.01 -11.66 21.76
CA GLY A 283 11.89 -10.99 21.10
C GLY A 283 11.18 -11.84 20.03
N VAL A 284 11.71 -13.02 19.72
CA VAL A 284 11.17 -13.90 18.66
C VAL A 284 9.70 -14.24 18.90
N THR A 285 9.31 -14.52 20.15
CA THR A 285 7.93 -14.83 20.51
C THR A 285 6.95 -13.72 20.10
N ALA A 286 7.32 -12.44 20.24
CA ALA A 286 6.47 -11.33 19.80
C ALA A 286 6.31 -11.27 18.27
N ILE A 287 7.32 -11.71 17.49
CA ILE A 287 7.19 -11.87 16.03
C ILE A 287 6.30 -13.06 15.68
N GLU A 288 6.39 -14.16 16.42
CA GLU A 288 5.52 -15.33 16.24
C GLU A 288 4.06 -14.94 16.49
N GLU A 289 3.78 -14.20 17.57
CA GLU A 289 2.45 -13.66 17.88
C GLU A 289 1.94 -12.73 16.75
N LEU A 290 2.78 -11.79 16.28
CA LEU A 290 2.46 -10.90 15.16
C LEU A 290 2.13 -11.70 13.89
N THR A 291 2.93 -12.73 13.59
CA THR A 291 2.73 -13.59 12.42
C THR A 291 1.43 -14.39 12.56
N PHE A 292 1.14 -14.91 13.73
CA PHE A 292 -0.11 -15.61 14.02
C PHE A 292 -1.31 -14.67 13.83
N CYS A 293 -1.27 -13.46 14.41
CA CYS A 293 -2.33 -12.46 14.22
C CYS A 293 -2.55 -12.15 12.74
N LYS A 294 -1.48 -12.02 11.96
CA LYS A 294 -1.57 -11.83 10.50
C LYS A 294 -2.30 -12.99 9.83
N ILE A 295 -1.94 -14.23 10.13
CA ILE A 295 -2.60 -15.42 9.56
C ILE A 295 -4.09 -15.43 9.89
N MET A 296 -4.44 -15.09 11.14
CA MET A 296 -5.84 -15.03 11.58
C MET A 296 -6.63 -13.92 10.88
N LEU A 297 -6.02 -12.73 10.64
CA LEU A 297 -6.65 -11.66 9.86
C LEU A 297 -6.94 -12.10 8.43
N PHE A 298 -5.98 -12.78 7.78
CA PHE A 298 -6.20 -13.33 6.45
C PHE A 298 -7.38 -14.29 6.43
N SER A 299 -7.46 -15.19 7.41
CA SER A 299 -8.54 -16.18 7.51
C SER A 299 -9.90 -15.55 7.80
N TYR A 300 -9.97 -14.60 8.73
CA TYR A 300 -11.24 -14.03 9.19
C TYR A 300 -11.76 -12.91 8.29
N ILE A 301 -10.90 -12.03 7.78
CA ILE A 301 -11.29 -10.82 7.05
C ILE A 301 -11.05 -10.99 5.56
N TYR A 302 -9.77 -11.10 5.14
CA TYR A 302 -9.43 -10.94 3.72
C TYR A 302 -9.87 -12.12 2.86
N TYR A 303 -9.86 -13.35 3.41
CA TYR A 303 -10.35 -14.56 2.73
C TYR A 303 -11.78 -14.94 3.15
N HIS A 304 -12.48 -14.06 3.87
CA HIS A 304 -13.88 -14.33 4.18
C HIS A 304 -14.70 -14.40 2.90
N GLN A 305 -15.47 -15.49 2.71
CA GLN A 305 -16.18 -15.78 1.46
C GLN A 305 -17.03 -14.60 0.92
N LYS A 306 -17.71 -13.84 1.81
CA LYS A 306 -18.55 -12.70 1.38
C LYS A 306 -17.71 -11.49 0.98
N VAL A 307 -16.53 -11.32 1.54
CA VAL A 307 -15.58 -10.30 1.13
C VAL A 307 -15.06 -10.63 -0.27
N LEU A 308 -14.58 -11.86 -0.48
CA LEU A 308 -14.08 -12.30 -1.79
C LEU A 308 -15.14 -12.20 -2.90
N VAL A 309 -16.41 -12.57 -2.60
CA VAL A 309 -17.51 -12.44 -3.57
C VAL A 309 -17.76 -10.99 -3.92
N SER A 310 -17.83 -10.09 -2.94
CA SER A 310 -18.05 -8.65 -3.20
C SER A 310 -16.88 -8.02 -3.95
N GLU A 311 -15.65 -8.45 -3.67
CA GLU A 311 -14.47 -8.03 -4.41
C GLU A 311 -14.49 -8.51 -5.86
N ALA A 312 -14.92 -9.75 -6.11
CA ALA A 312 -15.11 -10.26 -7.47
C ALA A 312 -16.12 -9.40 -8.25
N MET A 313 -17.26 -9.05 -7.64
CA MET A 313 -18.25 -8.18 -8.27
C MET A 313 -17.69 -6.79 -8.63
N VAL A 314 -16.91 -6.16 -7.74
CA VAL A 314 -16.27 -4.87 -8.04
C VAL A 314 -15.19 -5.02 -9.12
N ARG A 315 -14.48 -6.12 -9.13
CA ARG A 315 -13.49 -6.41 -10.17
C ARG A 315 -14.14 -6.52 -11.55
N ASP A 316 -15.22 -7.28 -11.66
CA ASP A 316 -15.97 -7.42 -12.93
C ASP A 316 -16.55 -6.07 -13.36
N TYR A 317 -17.08 -5.30 -12.43
CA TYR A 317 -17.55 -3.94 -12.68
C TYR A 317 -16.45 -3.03 -13.23
N ALA A 318 -15.28 -3.03 -12.60
CA ALA A 318 -14.16 -2.20 -13.02
C ALA A 318 -13.56 -2.64 -14.36
N PHE A 319 -13.52 -3.94 -14.66
CA PHE A 319 -13.16 -4.43 -15.99
C PHE A 319 -14.15 -3.95 -17.05
N GLY A 320 -15.44 -4.01 -16.77
CA GLY A 320 -16.45 -3.47 -17.68
C GLY A 320 -16.28 -1.96 -17.94
N LEU A 321 -15.92 -1.18 -16.90
CA LEU A 321 -15.60 0.24 -17.08
C LEU A 321 -14.35 0.44 -17.95
N CYS A 322 -13.35 -0.43 -17.87
CA CYS A 322 -12.20 -0.40 -18.79
C CYS A 322 -12.64 -0.62 -20.24
N GLU A 323 -13.54 -1.57 -20.50
CA GLU A 323 -14.07 -1.81 -21.85
C GLU A 323 -14.84 -0.60 -22.39
N LEU A 324 -15.53 0.13 -21.54
CA LEU A 324 -16.21 1.38 -21.90
C LEU A 324 -15.26 2.57 -22.04
N GLY A 325 -13.96 2.39 -21.83
CA GLY A 325 -12.95 3.43 -22.00
C GLY A 325 -12.85 4.44 -20.85
N PHE A 326 -13.37 4.14 -19.66
CA PHE A 326 -13.21 5.02 -18.49
C PHE A 326 -11.77 5.05 -17.99
N PHE A 327 -11.01 3.98 -18.18
CA PHE A 327 -9.63 3.84 -17.72
C PHE A 327 -8.71 3.50 -18.90
N ASN A 328 -8.03 4.52 -19.41
CA ASN A 328 -7.10 4.37 -20.53
C ASN A 328 -5.63 4.36 -20.07
N LYS A 329 -5.36 4.83 -18.87
CA LYS A 329 -4.02 4.98 -18.30
C LYS A 329 -4.04 4.90 -16.77
N CYS A 330 -2.86 4.73 -16.15
CA CYS A 330 -2.74 4.55 -14.70
C CYS A 330 -3.31 5.72 -13.89
N SER A 331 -3.10 6.96 -14.36
CA SER A 331 -3.61 8.15 -13.66
C SER A 331 -5.14 8.22 -13.60
N ASP A 332 -5.85 7.53 -14.49
CA ASP A 332 -7.32 7.50 -14.45
C ASP A 332 -7.82 6.76 -13.20
N PHE A 333 -7.13 5.70 -12.77
CA PHE A 333 -7.48 4.98 -11.53
C PHE A 333 -7.26 5.83 -10.28
N LEU A 334 -6.28 6.73 -10.27
CA LEU A 334 -5.98 7.63 -9.16
C LEU A 334 -7.04 8.73 -8.95
N LYS A 335 -7.85 9.02 -9.96
CA LYS A 335 -8.85 10.10 -9.94
C LYS A 335 -10.07 9.78 -9.08
N TYR A 336 -10.44 8.51 -8.99
CA TYR A 336 -11.68 8.06 -8.37
C TYR A 336 -11.46 7.49 -6.97
N THR A 337 -12.45 7.70 -6.11
CA THR A 337 -12.54 7.09 -4.78
C THR A 337 -13.46 5.86 -4.82
N ASP A 338 -13.58 5.15 -3.70
CA ASP A 338 -14.45 3.98 -3.57
C ASP A 338 -15.93 4.32 -3.88
N SER A 339 -16.35 5.52 -3.44
CA SER A 339 -17.72 5.96 -3.66
C SER A 339 -17.98 6.46 -5.09
N ASP A 340 -16.96 6.96 -5.76
CA ASP A 340 -17.10 7.52 -7.12
C ASP A 340 -17.20 6.42 -8.15
N ILE A 341 -16.37 5.37 -8.00
CA ILE A 341 -16.30 4.29 -8.98
C ILE A 341 -17.68 3.67 -9.25
N LEU A 342 -18.47 3.42 -8.21
CA LEU A 342 -19.79 2.79 -8.34
C LEU A 342 -20.87 3.70 -8.92
N LYS A 343 -20.55 4.97 -9.22
CA LYS A 343 -21.48 5.95 -9.84
C LYS A 343 -21.20 6.17 -11.33
N LEU A 344 -20.11 5.60 -11.87
CA LEU A 344 -19.68 5.86 -13.24
C LEU A 344 -20.58 5.21 -14.29
N ALA A 345 -21.15 4.04 -14.00
CA ALA A 345 -22.06 3.38 -14.91
C ALA A 345 -23.48 3.98 -14.85
N ASP A 346 -24.05 4.27 -15.99
CA ASP A 346 -25.46 4.64 -16.16
C ASP A 346 -26.32 3.43 -16.60
N SER A 347 -27.61 3.66 -16.81
CA SER A 347 -28.57 2.60 -17.19
C SER A 347 -28.26 1.91 -18.52
N ASN A 348 -27.45 2.53 -19.37
CA ASN A 348 -27.08 2.03 -20.70
C ASN A 348 -25.68 1.39 -20.72
N SER A 349 -24.99 1.34 -19.57
CA SER A 349 -23.66 0.76 -19.45
C SER A 349 -23.72 -0.77 -19.45
N VAL A 350 -23.94 -1.34 -20.64
CA VAL A 350 -23.94 -2.79 -20.89
C VAL A 350 -22.65 -3.14 -21.63
N VAL A 351 -21.92 -4.12 -21.14
CA VAL A 351 -20.67 -4.59 -21.75
C VAL A 351 -20.75 -6.06 -22.10
N GLY A 352 -20.09 -6.42 -23.20
CA GLY A 352 -19.90 -7.81 -23.59
C GLY A 352 -18.86 -8.55 -22.75
N HIS A 353 -18.33 -7.87 -21.68
CA HIS A 353 -17.39 -8.52 -20.76
C HIS A 353 -18.04 -9.74 -20.15
N LYS A 354 -17.49 -10.87 -20.49
CA LYS A 354 -17.89 -12.16 -19.96
C LYS A 354 -16.78 -12.60 -19.03
N PRO A 355 -16.96 -12.47 -17.71
CA PRO A 355 -16.04 -13.10 -16.74
C PRO A 355 -15.91 -14.59 -17.10
N PHE A 356 -17.00 -15.14 -17.68
CA PHE A 356 -17.06 -16.47 -18.27
C PHE A 356 -17.77 -16.39 -19.64
N PRO A 357 -17.21 -16.97 -20.71
CA PRO A 357 -17.77 -16.88 -22.08
C PRO A 357 -19.22 -17.33 -22.25
N GLU A 358 -19.78 -18.02 -21.26
CA GLU A 358 -21.12 -18.63 -21.29
C GLU A 358 -22.21 -17.76 -20.67
N TYR A 359 -21.84 -16.65 -19.99
CA TYR A 359 -22.79 -15.72 -19.41
C TYR A 359 -23.02 -14.52 -20.35
N GLY A 360 -24.26 -14.07 -20.43
CA GLY A 360 -24.68 -12.98 -21.31
C GLY A 360 -24.01 -11.63 -20.97
N GLU A 361 -24.51 -10.60 -21.56
CA GLU A 361 -24.06 -9.21 -21.33
C GLU A 361 -24.13 -8.83 -19.85
N LEU A 362 -23.11 -8.13 -19.35
CA LEU A 362 -23.05 -7.62 -17.98
C LEU A 362 -23.61 -6.19 -17.92
N ASN A 363 -24.71 -6.01 -17.20
CA ASN A 363 -25.24 -4.67 -16.90
C ASN A 363 -24.50 -4.06 -15.72
N LEU A 364 -23.63 -3.08 -15.99
CA LEU A 364 -22.80 -2.46 -14.96
C LEU A 364 -23.61 -1.62 -13.96
N SER A 365 -24.70 -0.97 -14.39
CA SER A 365 -25.55 -0.21 -13.49
C SER A 365 -26.26 -1.11 -12.47
N GLU A 366 -26.76 -2.26 -12.92
CA GLU A 366 -27.33 -3.27 -12.04
C GLU A 366 -26.30 -3.85 -11.09
N LEU A 367 -25.10 -4.19 -11.59
CA LEU A 367 -24.02 -4.71 -10.76
C LEU A 367 -23.59 -3.71 -9.68
N ALA A 368 -23.42 -2.43 -10.03
CA ALA A 368 -23.13 -1.37 -9.06
C ALA A 368 -24.25 -1.21 -8.01
N SER A 369 -25.51 -1.33 -8.43
CA SER A 369 -26.67 -1.31 -7.52
C SER A 369 -26.63 -2.51 -6.57
N ASN A 370 -26.34 -3.70 -7.07
CA ASN A 370 -26.26 -4.92 -6.29
C ASN A 370 -25.14 -4.84 -5.24
N ILE A 371 -23.98 -4.29 -5.60
CA ILE A 371 -22.86 -4.06 -4.66
C ILE A 371 -23.30 -3.09 -3.56
N ARG A 372 -23.85 -1.92 -3.92
CA ARG A 372 -24.30 -0.90 -2.95
C ARG A 372 -25.38 -1.41 -2.00
N ASN A 373 -26.29 -2.22 -2.49
CA ASN A 373 -27.42 -2.76 -1.72
C ASN A 373 -27.09 -4.10 -1.06
N ARG A 374 -25.84 -4.56 -1.14
CA ARG A 374 -25.40 -5.85 -0.58
C ARG A 374 -26.19 -7.04 -1.12
N ILE A 375 -26.62 -7.00 -2.38
CA ILE A 375 -27.23 -8.14 -3.08
C ILE A 375 -26.08 -8.99 -3.62
N LEU A 376 -25.59 -9.89 -2.77
CA LEU A 376 -24.40 -10.71 -3.04
C LEU A 376 -24.81 -12.12 -3.42
N PRO A 377 -24.08 -12.77 -4.36
CA PRO A 377 -24.24 -14.19 -4.68
C PRO A 377 -24.19 -15.08 -3.44
N LYS A 378 -24.99 -16.14 -3.46
CA LYS A 378 -25.01 -17.17 -2.39
C LYS A 378 -24.07 -18.30 -2.74
N ARG A 379 -23.48 -18.92 -1.72
CA ARG A 379 -22.70 -20.14 -1.89
C ARG A 379 -23.62 -21.27 -2.36
N CYS A 380 -23.32 -21.87 -3.51
CA CYS A 380 -24.07 -23.00 -4.05
C CYS A 380 -23.53 -24.34 -3.54
N PHE A 381 -22.21 -24.44 -3.35
CA PHE A 381 -21.54 -25.65 -2.85
C PHE A 381 -20.21 -25.27 -2.18
N GLU A 382 -19.64 -26.24 -1.49
CA GLU A 382 -18.32 -26.14 -0.86
C GLU A 382 -17.59 -27.47 -1.01
N ILE A 383 -16.30 -27.41 -1.39
CA ILE A 383 -15.44 -28.58 -1.48
C ILE A 383 -14.33 -28.42 -0.45
N SER A 384 -14.20 -29.37 0.46
CA SER A 384 -13.06 -29.39 1.39
C SER A 384 -11.77 -29.70 0.61
N GLN A 385 -10.70 -29.00 0.97
CA GLN A 385 -9.38 -29.21 0.39
C GLN A 385 -8.91 -30.69 0.53
N ASN A 386 -9.34 -31.38 1.58
CA ASN A 386 -9.03 -32.78 1.83
C ASN A 386 -9.68 -33.73 0.81
N ASN A 387 -10.67 -33.25 0.04
CA ASN A 387 -11.36 -34.04 -0.99
C ASN A 387 -10.83 -33.74 -2.40
N ILE A 388 -9.85 -32.85 -2.55
CA ILE A 388 -9.22 -32.55 -3.81
C ILE A 388 -8.05 -33.51 -3.96
N ILE A 389 -8.22 -34.56 -4.78
CA ILE A 389 -7.11 -35.38 -5.25
C ILE A 389 -6.41 -34.57 -6.32
N ILE A 390 -5.27 -33.98 -5.99
CA ILE A 390 -4.40 -33.31 -6.95
C ILE A 390 -3.59 -34.42 -7.65
N PRO A 391 -3.74 -34.62 -8.97
CA PRO A 391 -2.85 -35.53 -9.69
C PRO A 391 -1.39 -34.99 -9.61
N ASP A 392 -0.43 -35.90 -9.56
CA ASP A 392 1.02 -35.58 -9.39
C ASP A 392 1.65 -34.72 -10.50
N ASP A 393 0.94 -34.40 -11.58
CA ASP A 393 1.36 -33.48 -12.65
C ASP A 393 0.87 -32.08 -12.36
N SER A 394 1.57 -31.39 -11.45
CA SER A 394 1.09 -30.24 -10.69
C SER A 394 0.98 -28.88 -11.44
N ASP A 395 1.43 -28.75 -12.68
CA ASP A 395 1.58 -27.39 -13.28
C ASP A 395 0.52 -26.98 -14.33
N LYS A 396 -0.42 -27.86 -14.70
CA LYS A 396 -1.41 -27.52 -15.75
C LYS A 396 -2.88 -27.64 -15.36
N ASN A 397 -3.24 -28.05 -14.14
CA ASN A 397 -4.59 -28.51 -13.82
C ASN A 397 -5.38 -27.74 -12.76
N MET A 398 -4.85 -26.71 -12.12
CA MET A 398 -5.67 -25.86 -11.21
C MET A 398 -6.84 -25.21 -11.97
N ASP A 399 -6.62 -24.78 -13.20
CA ASP A 399 -7.66 -24.25 -14.08
C ASP A 399 -8.76 -25.26 -14.43
N TYR A 400 -8.43 -26.55 -14.45
CA TYR A 400 -9.37 -27.60 -14.81
C TYR A 400 -10.37 -27.94 -13.69
N PHE A 401 -9.94 -27.79 -12.43
CA PHE A 401 -10.79 -28.05 -11.25
C PHE A 401 -11.56 -26.82 -10.79
N VAL A 402 -11.00 -25.63 -10.93
CA VAL A 402 -11.61 -24.39 -10.46
C VAL A 402 -12.62 -23.83 -11.48
N LYS A 403 -12.32 -23.87 -12.78
CA LYS A 403 -13.21 -23.36 -13.85
C LYS A 403 -14.61 -23.97 -13.88
N PRO A 404 -14.82 -25.31 -13.75
CA PRO A 404 -16.18 -25.88 -13.72
C PRO A 404 -16.99 -25.41 -12.49
N PHE A 405 -16.31 -25.12 -11.36
CA PHE A 405 -16.97 -24.76 -10.11
C PHE A 405 -17.30 -23.26 -10.04
N LEU A 406 -16.51 -22.40 -10.67
CA LEU A 406 -16.84 -21.00 -10.82
C LEU A 406 -18.03 -20.76 -11.74
N LYS A 407 -18.30 -21.68 -12.70
CA LYS A 407 -19.49 -21.66 -13.57
C LYS A 407 -20.82 -21.84 -12.82
N ALA A 408 -20.82 -22.41 -11.62
CA ALA A 408 -22.02 -22.69 -10.84
C ALA A 408 -22.35 -21.58 -9.81
N THR A 409 -21.59 -20.49 -9.76
CA THR A 409 -21.70 -19.47 -8.70
C THR A 409 -22.36 -18.16 -9.15
N TYR A 410 -22.81 -18.05 -10.41
CA TYR A 410 -23.57 -16.89 -10.92
C TYR A 410 -24.99 -17.22 -11.30
#